data_43e862d51925e13327ab864577fb04b7
#
_entry.id   43e862d51925e13327ab864577fb04b7
#
_cell.length_a   1.000
_cell.length_b   1.000
_cell.length_c   1.000
_cell.angle_alpha   90.00
_cell.angle_beta   90.00
_cell.angle_gamma   90.00
#
_symmetry.space_group_name_H-M   'P 1'
#
loop_
_entity.id
_entity.type
_entity.pdbx_description
1 polymer ?
#
loop_
_entity_poly.entity_id
_entity_poly.type
_entity_poly.pdbx_seq_one_letter_code
_entity_poly.pdbx_strand_id
1 'polypeptide(L)'
;IVTTQDELYKAASEEGTASHAAKEVFSYREALYVGLEKMTSQKNLLLTNTMVEIVQTIKQNKSGIRTAPGTALKNAINGEVIYTPPCCEDVLREKLASLEQFINEPDSSPLDPLVKMAFIHYQFEAIHPFADGNGRTGRIVNALYLVQQELLLQPVLYLSSYIVKYKTEYYQLLRDV
;
A
#
# COMPACT_ATOMS: atom_id res chain seq x y z
N ILE A 1 -12.17 5.07 4.31
CA ILE A 1 -12.32 6.51 4.58
C ILE A 1 -13.64 6.93 3.92
N VAL A 2 -14.53 7.54 4.65
CA VAL A 2 -15.78 8.14 4.13
C VAL A 2 -15.68 9.62 4.41
N THR A 3 -15.69 10.44 3.36
CA THR A 3 -15.71 11.90 3.45
C THR A 3 -16.52 12.45 2.27
N THR A 4 -17.05 13.66 2.38
CA THR A 4 -17.81 14.32 1.33
C THR A 4 -16.94 15.31 0.55
N GLN A 5 -17.37 15.68 -0.66
CA GLN A 5 -16.66 16.69 -1.43
C GLN A 5 -16.64 18.04 -0.69
N ASP A 6 -17.73 18.40 -0.02
CA ASP A 6 -17.80 19.65 0.75
C ASP A 6 -16.81 19.68 1.91
N GLU A 7 -16.63 18.55 2.62
CA GLU A 7 -15.59 18.43 3.66
C GLU A 7 -14.18 18.59 3.11
N LEU A 8 -13.91 18.02 1.94
CA LEU A 8 -12.62 18.17 1.26
C LEU A 8 -12.38 19.60 0.80
N TYR A 9 -13.39 20.27 0.23
CA TYR A 9 -13.29 21.67 -0.17
C TYR A 9 -13.05 22.59 1.02
N LYS A 10 -13.81 22.42 2.11
CA LYS A 10 -13.60 23.19 3.36
C LYS A 10 -12.20 22.96 3.92
N ALA A 11 -11.76 21.70 3.97
CA ALA A 11 -10.44 21.36 4.48
C ALA A 11 -9.28 21.90 3.61
N ALA A 12 -9.52 22.11 2.33
CA ALA A 12 -8.56 22.71 1.40
C ALA A 12 -8.52 24.24 1.45
N SER A 13 -9.63 24.89 1.85
CA SER A 13 -9.80 26.34 1.89
C SER A 13 -9.54 26.96 3.27
N GLU A 14 -9.68 26.18 4.36
CA GLU A 14 -9.56 26.66 5.74
C GLU A 14 -8.42 25.90 6.46
N GLU A 15 -7.28 26.54 6.65
CA GLU A 15 -6.19 25.99 7.48
C GLU A 15 -6.68 25.78 8.92
N GLY A 16 -6.72 24.51 9.35
CA GLY A 16 -6.91 24.12 10.75
C GLY A 16 -8.20 23.38 11.10
N THR A 17 -9.22 23.32 10.23
CA THR A 17 -10.54 22.72 10.56
C THR A 17 -10.80 21.37 9.86
N ALA A 18 -9.81 20.80 9.15
CA ALA A 18 -9.96 19.55 8.44
C ALA A 18 -10.34 18.37 9.35
N SER A 19 -11.43 17.67 9.03
CA SER A 19 -11.81 16.44 9.70
C SER A 19 -10.70 15.38 9.59
N HIS A 20 -10.67 14.42 10.51
CA HIS A 20 -9.69 13.32 10.46
C HIS A 20 -9.77 12.57 9.12
N ALA A 21 -10.96 12.34 8.58
CA ALA A 21 -11.16 11.68 7.30
C ALA A 21 -10.60 12.52 6.12
N ALA A 22 -10.79 13.84 6.14
CA ALA A 22 -10.21 14.72 5.12
C ALA A 22 -8.68 14.73 5.18
N LYS A 23 -8.08 14.80 6.37
CA LYS A 23 -6.63 14.69 6.56
C LYS A 23 -6.08 13.37 6.01
N GLU A 24 -6.77 12.27 6.26
CA GLU A 24 -6.39 10.96 5.74
C GLU A 24 -6.41 10.90 4.21
N VAL A 25 -7.39 11.53 3.55
CA VAL A 25 -7.45 11.63 2.08
C VAL A 25 -6.29 12.47 1.54
N PHE A 26 -5.99 13.60 2.17
CA PHE A 26 -4.86 14.43 1.76
C PHE A 26 -3.52 13.72 1.94
N SER A 27 -3.30 13.06 3.07
CA SER A 27 -2.08 12.26 3.30
C SER A 27 -1.94 11.12 2.31
N TYR A 28 -3.05 10.47 1.93
CA TYR A 28 -3.04 9.43 0.90
C TYR A 28 -2.66 9.98 -0.48
N ARG A 29 -3.23 11.14 -0.86
CA ARG A 29 -2.87 11.83 -2.10
C ARG A 29 -1.41 12.25 -2.11
N GLU A 30 -0.93 12.84 -1.02
CA GLU A 30 0.47 13.23 -0.87
C GLU A 30 1.40 12.02 -1.00
N ALA A 31 1.07 10.90 -0.36
CA ALA A 31 1.85 9.67 -0.44
C ALA A 31 1.94 9.09 -1.86
N LEU A 32 0.91 9.26 -2.69
CA LEU A 32 0.96 8.91 -4.11
C LEU A 32 2.03 9.72 -4.86
N TYR A 33 2.07 11.03 -4.63
CA TYR A 33 3.05 11.91 -5.28
C TYR A 33 4.47 11.68 -4.77
N VAL A 34 4.64 11.53 -3.44
CA VAL A 34 5.94 11.17 -2.83
C VAL A 34 6.48 9.87 -3.42
N GLY A 35 5.63 8.85 -3.53
CA GLY A 35 6.00 7.58 -4.13
C GLY A 35 6.40 7.70 -5.61
N LEU A 36 5.65 8.50 -6.39
CA LEU A 36 5.93 8.74 -7.81
C LEU A 36 7.26 9.49 -8.00
N GLU A 37 7.45 10.58 -7.27
CA GLU A 37 8.68 11.38 -7.31
C GLU A 37 9.90 10.54 -6.93
N LYS A 38 9.77 9.75 -5.87
CA LYS A 38 10.84 8.86 -5.43
C LYS A 38 11.18 7.80 -6.47
N MET A 39 10.19 7.11 -7.01
CA MET A 39 10.36 6.11 -8.06
C MET A 39 11.06 6.74 -9.29
N THR A 40 10.59 7.90 -9.75
CA THR A 40 11.15 8.60 -10.90
C THR A 40 12.60 9.00 -10.66
N SER A 41 12.93 9.53 -9.48
CA SER A 41 14.31 9.91 -9.11
C SER A 41 15.27 8.71 -9.01
N GLN A 42 14.74 7.50 -8.85
CA GLN A 42 15.47 6.24 -8.71
C GLN A 42 15.43 5.40 -10.00
N LYS A 43 15.49 6.05 -11.17
CA LYS A 43 15.49 5.39 -12.48
C LYS A 43 14.25 4.50 -12.70
N ASN A 44 13.13 4.97 -12.24
CA ASN A 44 11.83 4.27 -12.32
C ASN A 44 11.78 2.94 -11.54
N LEU A 45 12.58 2.79 -10.47
CA LEU A 45 12.58 1.59 -9.63
C LEU A 45 11.68 1.79 -8.41
N LEU A 46 10.86 0.79 -8.11
CA LEU A 46 10.07 0.68 -6.88
C LEU A 46 10.88 -0.04 -5.81
N LEU A 47 11.48 0.72 -4.89
CA LEU A 47 12.34 0.21 -3.84
C LEU A 47 11.61 0.12 -2.50
N THR A 48 12.10 -0.73 -1.60
CA THR A 48 11.61 -0.85 -0.22
C THR A 48 11.58 0.49 0.51
N ASN A 49 12.61 1.34 0.30
CA ASN A 49 12.64 2.68 0.89
C ASN A 49 11.49 3.57 0.40
N THR A 50 11.08 3.43 -0.86
CA THR A 50 9.89 4.13 -1.38
C THR A 50 8.63 3.70 -0.64
N MET A 51 8.47 2.41 -0.35
CA MET A 51 7.33 1.90 0.42
C MET A 51 7.34 2.44 1.86
N VAL A 52 8.52 2.58 2.47
CA VAL A 52 8.68 3.19 3.80
C VAL A 52 8.30 4.68 3.77
N GLU A 53 8.75 5.45 2.80
CA GLU A 53 8.39 6.87 2.68
C GLU A 53 6.87 7.06 2.44
N ILE A 54 6.25 6.18 1.65
CA ILE A 54 4.80 6.16 1.44
C ILE A 54 4.05 5.96 2.77
N VAL A 55 4.41 4.95 3.57
CA VAL A 55 3.72 4.71 4.84
C VAL A 55 3.96 5.83 5.85
N GLN A 56 5.15 6.42 5.88
CA GLN A 56 5.47 7.58 6.72
C GLN A 56 4.58 8.79 6.37
N THR A 57 4.39 9.05 5.08
CA THR A 57 3.52 10.11 4.59
C THR A 57 2.05 9.83 4.93
N ILE A 58 1.57 8.60 4.72
CA ILE A 58 0.20 8.20 5.10
C ILE A 58 -0.05 8.39 6.60
N LYS A 59 0.91 8.01 7.43
CA LYS A 59 0.79 8.02 8.90
C LYS A 59 1.22 9.35 9.52
N GLN A 60 1.85 10.24 8.75
CA GLN A 60 2.46 11.48 9.22
C GLN A 60 3.39 11.26 10.42
N ASN A 61 4.19 10.23 10.37
CA ASN A 61 5.16 9.87 11.40
C ASN A 61 6.40 9.19 10.79
N LYS A 62 7.36 8.81 11.63
CA LYS A 62 8.61 8.14 11.22
C LYS A 62 8.52 6.61 11.33
N SER A 63 7.35 6.03 11.11
CA SER A 63 7.17 4.56 11.13
C SER A 63 8.06 3.90 10.09
N GLY A 64 8.68 2.81 10.47
CA GLY A 64 9.49 1.96 9.59
C GLY A 64 8.91 0.54 9.52
N ILE A 65 9.74 -0.37 9.03
CA ILE A 65 9.45 -1.80 9.07
C ILE A 65 9.28 -2.20 10.55
N ARG A 66 8.21 -2.95 10.84
CA ARG A 66 7.92 -3.37 12.22
C ARG A 66 8.99 -4.32 12.75
N THR A 67 9.34 -4.12 14.00
CA THR A 67 10.29 -4.96 14.75
C THR A 67 9.59 -5.84 15.78
N ALA A 68 8.39 -5.42 16.22
CA ALA A 68 7.64 -6.12 17.26
C ALA A 68 7.07 -7.45 16.75
N PRO A 69 7.27 -8.55 17.50
CA PRO A 69 6.63 -9.83 17.22
C PRO A 69 5.14 -9.80 17.56
N GLY A 70 4.40 -10.83 17.12
CA GLY A 70 3.01 -11.05 17.53
C GLY A 70 1.97 -10.31 16.70
N THR A 71 2.33 -9.75 15.54
CA THR A 71 1.33 -9.25 14.60
C THR A 71 0.46 -10.41 14.10
N ALA A 72 -0.85 -10.27 14.21
CA ALA A 72 -1.80 -11.23 13.68
C ALA A 72 -3.01 -10.49 13.10
N LEU A 73 -3.44 -10.90 11.91
CA LEU A 73 -4.69 -10.43 11.32
C LEU A 73 -5.83 -11.24 11.91
N LYS A 74 -6.76 -10.54 12.55
CA LYS A 74 -7.88 -11.16 13.25
C LYS A 74 -9.20 -10.79 12.61
N ASN A 75 -10.13 -11.72 12.66
CA ASN A 75 -11.53 -11.46 12.34
C ASN A 75 -12.08 -10.42 13.34
N ALA A 76 -12.61 -9.32 12.82
CA ALA A 76 -13.14 -8.24 13.65
C ALA A 76 -14.38 -8.62 14.47
N ILE A 77 -15.10 -9.72 14.09
CA ILE A 77 -16.34 -10.14 14.73
C ILE A 77 -16.07 -11.12 15.88
N ASN A 78 -15.23 -12.13 15.63
CA ASN A 78 -15.03 -13.24 16.59
C ASN A 78 -13.61 -13.28 17.19
N GLY A 79 -12.70 -12.40 16.76
CA GLY A 79 -11.33 -12.32 17.26
C GLY A 79 -10.41 -13.47 16.79
N GLU A 80 -10.91 -14.38 15.95
CA GLU A 80 -10.15 -15.51 15.42
C GLU A 80 -8.97 -15.01 14.56
N VAL A 81 -7.78 -15.63 14.75
CA VAL A 81 -6.60 -15.32 13.93
C VAL A 81 -6.82 -15.90 12.52
N ILE A 82 -6.90 -15.01 11.55
CA ILE A 82 -7.06 -15.34 10.12
C ILE A 82 -5.71 -15.64 9.49
N TYR A 83 -4.69 -14.82 9.81
CA TYR A 83 -3.36 -14.91 9.23
C TYR A 83 -2.31 -14.35 10.20
N THR A 84 -1.17 -15.03 10.29
CA THR A 84 -0.01 -14.58 11.07
C THR A 84 1.13 -14.23 10.11
N PRO A 85 1.41 -12.94 9.86
CA PRO A 85 2.51 -12.51 9.02
C PRO A 85 3.86 -12.93 9.59
N PRO A 86 4.91 -13.01 8.75
CA PRO A 86 6.27 -13.28 9.22
C PRO A 86 6.65 -12.37 10.38
N CYS A 87 7.38 -12.90 11.36
CA CYS A 87 7.95 -12.08 12.43
C CYS A 87 9.41 -11.69 12.11
N CYS A 88 9.91 -10.78 12.93
CA CYS A 88 11.32 -10.36 12.95
C CYS A 88 11.74 -9.50 11.75
N GLU A 89 12.43 -8.43 12.06
CA GLU A 89 12.83 -7.41 11.08
C GLU A 89 13.67 -7.98 9.93
N ASP A 90 14.61 -8.85 10.26
CA ASP A 90 15.51 -9.43 9.25
C ASP A 90 14.76 -10.26 8.21
N VAL A 91 13.77 -11.07 8.64
CA VAL A 91 12.91 -11.86 7.75
C VAL A 91 12.04 -10.94 6.89
N LEU A 92 11.51 -9.87 7.47
CA LEU A 92 10.71 -8.89 6.72
C LEU A 92 11.56 -8.18 5.66
N ARG A 93 12.80 -7.80 6.00
CA ARG A 93 13.72 -7.17 5.05
C ARG A 93 14.12 -8.10 3.92
N GLU A 94 14.39 -9.37 4.22
CA GLU A 94 14.67 -10.40 3.20
C GLU A 94 13.49 -10.58 2.23
N LYS A 95 12.27 -10.71 2.76
CA LYS A 95 11.06 -10.86 1.93
C LYS A 95 10.76 -9.60 1.12
N LEU A 96 10.97 -8.41 1.69
CA LEU A 96 10.82 -7.15 0.96
C LEU A 96 11.87 -7.01 -0.14
N ALA A 97 13.11 -7.41 0.10
CA ALA A 97 14.16 -7.41 -0.92
C ALA A 97 13.80 -8.35 -2.09
N SER A 98 13.26 -9.54 -1.79
CA SER A 98 12.78 -10.47 -2.82
C SER A 98 11.60 -9.90 -3.59
N LEU A 99 10.66 -9.22 -2.91
CA LEU A 99 9.54 -8.54 -3.57
C LEU A 99 10.02 -7.38 -4.45
N GLU A 100 10.97 -6.58 -3.96
CA GLU A 100 11.59 -5.47 -4.70
C GLU A 100 12.27 -5.98 -5.98
N GLN A 101 13.02 -7.08 -5.88
CA GLN A 101 13.62 -7.75 -7.03
C GLN A 101 12.54 -8.20 -8.02
N PHE A 102 11.51 -8.90 -7.57
CA PHE A 102 10.40 -9.35 -8.40
C PHE A 102 9.68 -8.19 -9.12
N ILE A 103 9.48 -7.05 -8.45
CA ILE A 103 8.85 -5.87 -9.05
C ILE A 103 9.70 -5.33 -10.20
N ASN A 104 11.00 -5.17 -9.97
CA ASN A 104 11.90 -4.37 -10.81
C ASN A 104 12.61 -5.18 -11.92
N GLU A 105 12.59 -6.50 -11.86
CA GLU A 105 13.17 -7.34 -12.91
C GLU A 105 12.13 -7.62 -14.02
N PRO A 106 12.29 -7.03 -15.22
CA PRO A 106 11.33 -7.19 -16.31
C PRO A 106 11.21 -8.65 -16.78
N ASP A 107 12.34 -9.35 -16.79
CA ASP A 107 12.47 -10.71 -17.33
C ASP A 107 12.23 -11.81 -16.27
N SER A 108 11.97 -11.46 -15.03
CA SER A 108 11.77 -12.41 -13.93
C SER A 108 10.50 -13.25 -14.08
N SER A 109 9.55 -12.79 -14.91
CA SER A 109 8.32 -13.53 -15.18
C SER A 109 7.66 -13.08 -16.50
N PRO A 110 7.26 -14.02 -17.38
CA PRO A 110 6.49 -13.72 -18.59
C PRO A 110 5.01 -13.40 -18.27
N LEU A 111 4.68 -13.03 -17.05
CA LEU A 111 3.32 -12.75 -16.61
C LEU A 111 2.81 -11.44 -17.22
N ASP A 112 1.52 -11.42 -17.55
CA ASP A 112 0.80 -10.18 -17.84
C ASP A 112 0.99 -9.19 -16.68
N PRO A 113 1.26 -7.90 -16.94
CA PRO A 113 1.51 -6.92 -15.90
C PRO A 113 0.39 -6.81 -14.85
N LEU A 114 -0.87 -7.00 -15.21
CA LEU A 114 -1.98 -6.98 -14.26
C LEU A 114 -1.96 -8.20 -13.34
N VAL A 115 -1.57 -9.37 -13.89
CA VAL A 115 -1.38 -10.59 -13.10
C VAL A 115 -0.18 -10.41 -12.16
N LYS A 116 0.94 -9.87 -12.66
CA LYS A 116 2.12 -9.56 -11.84
C LYS A 116 1.77 -8.57 -10.73
N MET A 117 0.97 -7.53 -11.02
CA MET A 117 0.46 -6.59 -10.01
C MET A 117 -0.34 -7.31 -8.90
N ALA A 118 -1.17 -8.29 -9.26
CA ALA A 118 -1.92 -9.07 -8.26
C ALA A 118 -0.98 -9.87 -7.34
N PHE A 119 0.07 -10.49 -7.88
CA PHE A 119 1.10 -11.14 -7.07
C PHE A 119 1.87 -10.17 -6.18
N ILE A 120 2.24 -9.00 -6.70
CA ILE A 120 2.90 -7.94 -5.91
C ILE A 120 2.01 -7.54 -4.73
N HIS A 121 0.73 -7.30 -5.00
CA HIS A 121 -0.23 -6.92 -3.97
C HIS A 121 -0.40 -8.00 -2.91
N TYR A 122 -0.62 -9.25 -3.33
CA TYR A 122 -0.73 -10.38 -2.42
C TYR A 122 0.51 -10.55 -1.55
N GLN A 123 1.70 -10.56 -2.14
CA GLN A 123 2.96 -10.72 -1.41
C GLN A 123 3.19 -9.58 -0.42
N PHE A 124 2.91 -8.34 -0.81
CA PHE A 124 3.04 -7.20 0.09
C PHE A 124 2.08 -7.30 1.30
N GLU A 125 0.81 -7.65 1.05
CA GLU A 125 -0.17 -7.86 2.12
C GLU A 125 0.20 -9.05 3.02
N ALA A 126 0.77 -10.13 2.46
CA ALA A 126 1.24 -11.29 3.20
C ALA A 126 2.49 -10.98 4.06
N ILE A 127 3.45 -10.24 3.54
CA ILE A 127 4.61 -9.77 4.32
C ILE A 127 4.17 -8.87 5.47
N HIS A 128 3.19 -8.02 5.24
CA HIS A 128 2.61 -7.08 6.21
C HIS A 128 3.67 -6.28 6.96
N PRO A 129 4.55 -5.53 6.25
CA PRO A 129 5.80 -5.02 6.81
C PRO A 129 5.65 -3.92 7.84
N PHE A 130 4.50 -3.25 7.91
CA PHE A 130 4.28 -2.11 8.78
C PHE A 130 3.28 -2.44 9.90
N ALA A 131 3.39 -1.73 11.02
CA ALA A 131 2.44 -1.89 12.14
C ALA A 131 1.01 -1.47 11.75
N ASP A 132 0.88 -0.47 10.86
CA ASP A 132 -0.39 0.00 10.29
C ASP A 132 -0.11 0.66 8.92
N GLY A 133 -1.15 0.76 8.08
CA GLY A 133 -1.06 1.40 6.76
C GLY A 133 -0.70 0.46 5.61
N ASN A 134 -0.53 -0.86 5.86
CA ASN A 134 -0.16 -1.82 4.81
C ASN A 134 -1.12 -1.78 3.62
N GLY A 135 -2.41 -1.91 3.82
CA GLY A 135 -3.39 -1.90 2.72
C GLY A 135 -3.41 -0.60 1.91
N ARG A 136 -3.16 0.57 2.54
CA ARG A 136 -3.05 1.85 1.82
C ARG A 136 -1.76 1.90 1.01
N THR A 137 -0.65 1.51 1.61
CA THR A 137 0.65 1.43 0.94
C THR A 137 0.63 0.45 -0.22
N GLY A 138 0.09 -0.76 -0.04
CA GLY A 138 -0.01 -1.77 -1.09
C GLY A 138 -0.81 -1.29 -2.31
N ARG A 139 -1.91 -0.55 -2.10
CA ARG A 139 -2.67 0.05 -3.20
C ARG A 139 -1.91 1.16 -3.93
N ILE A 140 -1.10 1.95 -3.21
CA ILE A 140 -0.21 2.94 -3.85
C ILE A 140 0.88 2.23 -4.66
N VAL A 141 1.51 1.19 -4.11
CA VAL A 141 2.50 0.38 -4.83
C VAL A 141 1.93 -0.18 -6.12
N ASN A 142 0.69 -0.69 -6.11
CA ASN A 142 0.02 -1.16 -7.32
C ASN A 142 -0.14 -0.05 -8.38
N ALA A 143 -0.59 1.15 -7.97
CA ALA A 143 -0.75 2.26 -8.89
C ALA A 143 0.60 2.72 -9.47
N LEU A 144 1.64 2.77 -8.64
CA LEU A 144 2.99 3.12 -9.07
C LEU A 144 3.58 2.05 -10.00
N TYR A 145 3.35 0.76 -9.71
CA TYR A 145 3.75 -0.32 -10.60
C TYR A 145 3.12 -0.20 -11.99
N LEU A 146 1.84 0.15 -12.08
CA LEU A 146 1.19 0.37 -13.38
C LEU A 146 1.76 1.59 -14.13
N VAL A 147 2.20 2.63 -13.41
CA VAL A 147 2.94 3.75 -14.02
C VAL A 147 4.30 3.28 -14.49
N GLN A 148 5.03 2.50 -13.70
CA GLN A 148 6.31 1.90 -14.06
C GLN A 148 6.22 1.06 -15.35
N GLN A 149 5.11 0.34 -15.52
CA GLN A 149 4.82 -0.49 -16.71
C GLN A 149 4.18 0.30 -17.87
N GLU A 150 4.13 1.63 -17.78
CA GLU A 150 3.54 2.53 -18.79
C GLU A 150 2.04 2.25 -19.08
N LEU A 151 1.35 1.52 -18.19
CA LEU A 151 -0.09 1.26 -18.30
C LEU A 151 -0.92 2.41 -17.73
N LEU A 152 -0.33 3.27 -16.93
CA LEU A 152 -0.90 4.52 -16.43
C LEU A 152 0.07 5.67 -16.65
N LEU A 153 -0.43 6.82 -17.07
CA LEU A 153 0.37 8.06 -17.16
C LEU A 153 0.60 8.70 -15.79
N GLN A 154 -0.33 8.47 -14.86
CA GLN A 154 -0.28 8.98 -13.49
C GLN A 154 -0.85 7.90 -12.54
N PRO A 155 -0.47 7.85 -11.26
CA PRO A 155 -0.91 6.82 -10.33
C PRO A 155 -2.36 7.06 -9.85
N VAL A 156 -3.28 7.31 -10.78
CA VAL A 156 -4.69 7.59 -10.51
C VAL A 156 -5.52 6.35 -10.81
N LEU A 157 -5.54 5.42 -9.85
CA LEU A 157 -6.36 4.22 -9.90
C LEU A 157 -7.09 4.04 -8.57
N TYR A 158 -8.41 4.19 -8.58
CA TYR A 158 -9.22 4.12 -7.36
C TYR A 158 -9.59 2.68 -6.99
N LEU A 159 -8.59 1.84 -6.74
CA LEU A 159 -8.77 0.46 -6.30
C LEU A 159 -9.61 0.34 -5.01
N SER A 160 -9.51 1.33 -4.12
CA SER A 160 -10.26 1.34 -2.87
C SER A 160 -11.78 1.29 -3.06
N SER A 161 -12.32 1.86 -4.14
CA SER A 161 -13.75 1.80 -4.44
C SER A 161 -14.21 0.36 -4.66
N TYR A 162 -13.47 -0.39 -5.48
CA TYR A 162 -13.77 -1.79 -5.74
C TYR A 162 -13.65 -2.64 -4.49
N ILE A 163 -12.53 -2.50 -3.74
CA ILE A 163 -12.27 -3.26 -2.51
C ILE A 163 -13.34 -3.00 -1.46
N VAL A 164 -13.81 -1.76 -1.29
CA VAL A 164 -14.87 -1.45 -0.34
C VAL A 164 -16.20 -2.11 -0.75
N LYS A 165 -16.52 -2.10 -2.05
CA LYS A 165 -17.75 -2.70 -2.59
C LYS A 165 -17.75 -4.22 -2.48
N TYR A 166 -16.61 -4.87 -2.70
CA TYR A 166 -16.45 -6.32 -2.71
C TYR A 166 -15.55 -6.82 -1.57
N LYS A 167 -15.69 -6.21 -0.40
CA LYS A 167 -14.78 -6.41 0.74
C LYS A 167 -14.63 -7.87 1.17
N THR A 168 -15.72 -8.59 1.26
CA THR A 168 -15.73 -10.00 1.69
C THR A 168 -14.99 -10.89 0.69
N GLU A 169 -15.28 -10.72 -0.61
CA GLU A 169 -14.64 -11.46 -1.69
C GLU A 169 -13.13 -11.16 -1.74
N TYR A 170 -12.75 -9.89 -1.65
CA TYR A 170 -11.35 -9.48 -1.64
C TYR A 170 -10.54 -10.16 -0.52
N TYR A 171 -11.05 -10.17 0.72
CA TYR A 171 -10.36 -10.82 1.82
C TYR A 171 -10.42 -12.35 1.74
N GLN A 172 -11.44 -12.92 1.11
CA GLN A 172 -11.48 -14.35 0.84
C GLN A 172 -10.40 -14.74 -0.17
N LEU A 173 -10.30 -14.04 -1.30
CA LEU A 173 -9.29 -14.29 -2.31
C LEU A 173 -7.86 -14.17 -1.75
N LEU A 174 -7.60 -13.21 -0.86
CA LEU A 174 -6.30 -13.11 -0.18
C LEU A 174 -5.98 -14.29 0.75
N ARG A 175 -6.99 -15.04 1.20
CA ARG A 175 -6.79 -16.23 2.06
C ARG A 175 -6.66 -17.52 1.28
N ASP A 176 -7.25 -17.57 0.08
CA ASP A 176 -7.34 -18.77 -0.72
C ASP A 176 -6.06 -19.01 -1.55
N VAL A 177 -5.10 -18.08 -1.53
CA VAL A 177 -3.75 -18.18 -2.10
C VAL A 177 -2.77 -18.68 -1.04
#